data_c97685d94c428c8e86947eb33b7ba328
#
_entry.id   c97685d94c428c8e86947eb33b7ba328
#
_cell.length_a   1.000
_cell.length_b   1.000
_cell.length_c   1.000
_cell.angle_alpha   90.00
_cell.angle_beta   90.00
_cell.angle_gamma   90.00
#
_symmetry.space_group_name_H-M   'P 1'
#
loop_
_entity.id
_entity.type
_entity.pdbx_description
1 polymer ?
#
loop_
_entity_poly.entity_id
_entity_poly.type
_entity_poly.pdbx_seq_one_letter_code
_entity_poly.pdbx_strand_id
1 'polypeptide(L)'
;MAHEPVRRDHDREHDKAAMLGTASRGKQATDARTDSPSLAHMGFHEFLRYRTESRAVTDIADGIEGILRRHQAQSGIVTLHCMHTSASLLIQENSDPDVIRDLEMWFNRVIPRGDPMWAHKLEGPDDMPAHVRAALTQTSITLPFAEGKLLLGQWQAVYLYEHRDGAHERSIVVHVLEDSQAT
;
A
#
# COMPACT_ATOMS: atom_id res chain seq x y z
N MET A 1 54.25 -27.11 -0.87
CA MET A 1 53.28 -26.96 0.23
C MET A 1 51.90 -27.22 -0.34
N ALA A 2 51.34 -28.35 0.02
CA ALA A 2 50.10 -28.87 -0.56
C ALA A 2 48.92 -28.33 0.25
N HIS A 3 47.90 -27.79 -0.45
CA HIS A 3 46.62 -27.44 0.14
C HIS A 3 45.69 -28.68 0.16
N GLU A 4 45.30 -29.07 1.34
CA GLU A 4 44.31 -30.11 1.60
C GLU A 4 42.88 -29.56 1.42
N PRO A 5 41.94 -30.34 0.83
CA PRO A 5 40.53 -29.90 0.69
C PRO A 5 39.72 -30.25 1.93
N VAL A 6 38.94 -29.27 2.39
CA VAL A 6 37.96 -29.41 3.47
C VAL A 6 36.79 -30.29 3.03
N ARG A 7 36.60 -31.41 3.74
CA ARG A 7 35.46 -32.32 3.58
C ARG A 7 34.17 -31.65 4.11
N ARG A 8 33.12 -31.70 3.31
CA ARG A 8 31.74 -31.40 3.76
C ARG A 8 31.16 -32.66 4.37
N ASP A 9 30.81 -32.60 5.65
CA ASP A 9 29.96 -33.61 6.28
C ASP A 9 28.49 -33.26 5.99
N HIS A 10 27.84 -34.15 5.26
CA HIS A 10 26.42 -34.34 5.20
C HIS A 10 26.03 -35.33 6.31
N ASP A 11 24.78 -35.22 6.75
CA ASP A 11 24.01 -36.11 7.60
C ASP A 11 23.94 -35.73 9.09
N ARG A 12 22.80 -35.11 9.43
CA ARG A 12 22.03 -35.40 10.65
C ARG A 12 20.55 -35.14 10.44
N GLU A 13 19.86 -36.11 9.87
CA GLU A 13 18.46 -36.36 10.23
C GLU A 13 18.45 -36.90 11.68
N HIS A 14 17.67 -36.29 12.52
CA HIS A 14 17.10 -36.87 13.75
C HIS A 14 15.82 -36.12 14.10
N ASP A 15 14.72 -36.75 13.72
CA ASP A 15 13.78 -37.41 14.66
C ASP A 15 13.34 -36.52 15.82
N LYS A 16 12.14 -35.88 15.70
CA LYS A 16 11.33 -35.44 16.82
C LYS A 16 9.85 -35.79 16.59
N ALA A 17 9.59 -37.08 16.81
CA ALA A 17 8.23 -37.52 17.10
C ALA A 17 7.98 -37.44 18.61
N ALA A 18 6.73 -37.11 18.94
CA ALA A 18 6.04 -37.35 20.20
C ALA A 18 6.39 -36.48 21.42
N MET A 19 5.54 -35.47 21.65
CA MET A 19 4.91 -35.26 22.96
C MET A 19 3.50 -34.70 22.78
N LEU A 20 2.53 -35.58 22.74
CA LEU A 20 1.11 -35.27 22.89
C LEU A 20 0.83 -34.98 24.36
N GLY A 21 0.76 -33.70 24.71
CA GLY A 21 0.22 -33.26 25.98
C GLY A 21 -1.30 -33.30 25.95
N THR A 22 -1.90 -34.02 26.86
CA THR A 22 -3.36 -34.14 27.09
C THR A 22 -3.97 -32.79 27.40
N ALA A 23 -4.79 -32.27 26.48
CA ALA A 23 -5.57 -31.06 26.72
C ALA A 23 -6.74 -31.35 27.67
N SER A 24 -6.75 -30.70 28.81
CA SER A 24 -7.85 -30.61 29.77
C SER A 24 -9.08 -30.01 29.08
N ARG A 25 -10.22 -30.70 29.18
CA ARG A 25 -11.53 -30.18 28.76
C ARG A 25 -11.91 -28.98 29.61
N GLY A 26 -11.71 -27.76 29.06
CA GLY A 26 -12.30 -26.55 29.62
C GLY A 26 -13.82 -26.57 29.48
N LYS A 27 -14.52 -26.17 30.55
CA LYS A 27 -15.96 -26.01 30.59
C LYS A 27 -16.44 -25.08 29.49
N GLN A 28 -17.45 -25.50 28.73
CA GLN A 28 -18.15 -24.63 27.80
C GLN A 28 -18.74 -23.43 28.54
N ALA A 29 -18.28 -22.24 28.22
CA ALA A 29 -18.97 -21.02 28.60
C ALA A 29 -20.27 -20.97 27.81
N THR A 30 -21.39 -20.80 28.50
CA THR A 30 -22.70 -20.55 27.91
C THR A 30 -22.62 -19.24 27.09
N ASP A 31 -22.84 -19.41 25.80
CA ASP A 31 -22.92 -18.32 24.82
C ASP A 31 -24.15 -17.45 25.15
N ALA A 32 -23.94 -16.39 25.92
CA ALA A 32 -24.90 -15.31 26.03
C ALA A 32 -24.83 -14.52 24.70
N ARG A 33 -25.64 -14.91 23.73
CA ARG A 33 -25.90 -14.09 22.55
C ARG A 33 -26.52 -12.78 23.03
N THR A 34 -25.70 -11.79 23.22
CA THR A 34 -26.18 -10.41 23.18
C THR A 34 -26.57 -10.16 21.73
N ASP A 35 -27.87 -9.99 21.50
CA ASP A 35 -28.38 -9.40 20.25
C ASP A 35 -27.87 -7.94 20.17
N SER A 36 -26.60 -7.79 19.83
CA SER A 36 -26.08 -6.52 19.37
C SER A 36 -26.76 -6.28 18.01
N PRO A 37 -27.38 -5.12 17.78
CA PRO A 37 -27.90 -4.80 16.46
C PRO A 37 -26.75 -4.99 15.46
N SER A 38 -27.01 -5.76 14.42
CA SER A 38 -26.06 -5.95 13.30
C SER A 38 -25.74 -4.54 12.78
N LEU A 39 -24.57 -4.04 13.13
CA LEU A 39 -23.98 -2.88 12.47
C LEU A 39 -23.71 -3.32 11.04
N ALA A 40 -24.69 -3.16 10.16
CA ALA A 40 -24.48 -3.29 8.75
C ALA A 40 -23.48 -2.18 8.36
N HIS A 41 -22.20 -2.51 8.35
CA HIS A 41 -21.19 -1.65 7.80
C HIS A 41 -21.47 -1.57 6.29
N MET A 42 -22.04 -0.45 5.87
CA MET A 42 -22.23 -0.20 4.45
C MET A 42 -20.89 0.23 3.87
N GLY A 43 -20.08 -0.75 3.52
CA GLY A 43 -18.84 -0.53 2.78
C GLY A 43 -19.06 -0.77 1.30
N PHE A 44 -18.41 0.04 0.46
CA PHE A 44 -18.35 -0.17 -0.98
C PHE A 44 -16.93 0.06 -1.48
N HIS A 45 -16.65 -0.36 -2.71
CA HIS A 45 -15.38 -0.03 -3.37
C HIS A 45 -15.61 0.34 -4.83
N GLU A 46 -14.76 1.22 -5.33
CA GLU A 46 -14.64 1.59 -6.73
C GLU A 46 -13.18 1.60 -7.16
N PHE A 47 -12.97 1.76 -8.45
CA PHE A 47 -11.63 1.83 -9.04
C PHE A 47 -11.43 3.21 -9.67
N LEU A 48 -10.35 3.88 -9.30
CA LEU A 48 -9.80 5.00 -10.06
C LEU A 48 -8.75 4.48 -11.02
N ARG A 49 -8.80 4.96 -12.26
CA ARG A 49 -7.82 4.63 -13.30
C ARG A 49 -7.21 5.91 -13.83
N TYR A 50 -5.90 5.92 -13.89
CA TYR A 50 -5.12 7.05 -14.38
C TYR A 50 -4.13 6.57 -15.44
N ARG A 51 -4.07 7.31 -16.54
CA ARG A 51 -2.93 7.23 -17.44
C ARG A 51 -1.90 8.22 -16.96
N THR A 52 -0.81 7.72 -16.40
CA THR A 52 0.29 8.53 -15.88
C THR A 52 1.24 8.93 -17.00
N GLU A 53 2.01 9.98 -16.75
CA GLU A 53 3.18 10.33 -17.52
C GLU A 53 4.44 9.83 -16.81
N SER A 54 5.60 9.92 -17.49
CA SER A 54 6.89 9.53 -16.91
C SER A 54 7.13 10.23 -15.58
N ARG A 55 7.26 9.44 -14.51
CA ARG A 55 7.58 9.89 -13.14
C ARG A 55 6.66 10.98 -12.58
N ALA A 56 5.45 11.02 -13.08
CA ALA A 56 4.47 12.01 -12.64
C ALA A 56 4.03 11.77 -11.20
N VAL A 57 3.81 12.86 -10.48
CA VAL A 57 3.11 12.90 -9.20
C VAL A 57 1.77 13.58 -9.46
N THR A 58 0.69 12.80 -9.41
CA THR A 58 -0.65 13.23 -9.81
C THR A 58 -1.53 13.34 -8.59
N ASP A 59 -2.11 14.52 -8.33
CA ASP A 59 -3.13 14.69 -7.29
C ASP A 59 -4.39 13.91 -7.67
N ILE A 60 -4.87 13.07 -6.75
CA ILE A 60 -6.01 12.19 -6.96
C ILE A 60 -7.18 12.49 -6.00
N ALA A 61 -7.08 13.54 -5.18
CA ALA A 61 -8.09 13.89 -4.19
C ALA A 61 -9.47 14.11 -4.81
N ASP A 62 -9.56 14.87 -5.91
CA ASP A 62 -10.82 15.13 -6.62
C ASP A 62 -11.50 13.85 -7.12
N GLY A 63 -10.71 12.89 -7.58
CA GLY A 63 -11.22 11.59 -8.02
C GLY A 63 -11.86 10.80 -6.88
N ILE A 64 -11.21 10.81 -5.71
CA ILE A 64 -11.70 10.15 -4.50
C ILE A 64 -12.98 10.84 -4.00
N GLU A 65 -12.96 12.16 -3.85
CA GLU A 65 -14.12 12.94 -3.41
C GLU A 65 -15.27 12.83 -4.41
N GLY A 66 -14.99 12.68 -5.71
CA GLY A 66 -15.98 12.38 -6.73
C GLY A 66 -16.71 11.06 -6.47
N ILE A 67 -16.02 10.04 -5.99
CA ILE A 67 -16.61 8.76 -5.56
C ILE A 67 -17.50 9.00 -4.33
N LEU A 68 -16.97 9.64 -3.30
CA LEU A 68 -17.72 9.93 -2.07
C LEU A 68 -19.04 10.68 -2.39
N ARG A 69 -18.99 11.70 -3.24
CA ARG A 69 -20.18 12.46 -3.66
C ARG A 69 -21.19 11.60 -4.43
N ARG A 70 -20.75 10.73 -5.36
CA ARG A 70 -21.65 9.85 -6.13
C ARG A 70 -22.43 8.89 -5.22
N HIS A 71 -21.78 8.38 -4.19
CA HIS A 71 -22.38 7.48 -3.20
C HIS A 71 -23.05 8.21 -2.03
N GLN A 72 -23.05 9.56 -2.03
CA GLN A 72 -23.61 10.38 -0.95
C GLN A 72 -22.99 10.05 0.44
N ALA A 73 -21.77 9.54 0.45
CA ALA A 73 -21.05 9.19 1.67
C ALA A 73 -20.79 10.45 2.51
N GLN A 74 -21.21 10.44 3.79
CA GLN A 74 -21.15 11.62 4.64
C GLN A 74 -19.92 11.66 5.52
N SER A 75 -19.63 10.60 6.25
CA SER A 75 -18.47 10.50 7.12
C SER A 75 -17.99 9.05 7.24
N GLY A 76 -16.71 8.88 7.57
CA GLY A 76 -16.11 7.56 7.71
C GLY A 76 -14.63 7.53 7.36
N ILE A 77 -14.18 6.40 6.88
CA ILE A 77 -12.82 6.22 6.39
C ILE A 77 -12.82 5.74 4.94
N VAL A 78 -11.85 6.21 4.18
CA VAL A 78 -11.54 5.72 2.84
C VAL A 78 -10.14 5.12 2.84
N THR A 79 -10.03 3.89 2.36
CA THR A 79 -8.76 3.20 2.15
C THR A 79 -8.47 3.13 0.66
N LEU A 80 -7.30 3.63 0.30
CA LEU A 80 -6.76 3.59 -1.06
C LEU A 80 -5.74 2.47 -1.16
N HIS A 81 -5.75 1.72 -2.26
CA HIS A 81 -4.72 0.71 -2.52
C HIS A 81 -4.25 0.81 -3.97
N CYS A 82 -2.96 1.10 -4.16
CA CYS A 82 -2.31 1.08 -5.46
C CYS A 82 -2.04 -0.37 -5.87
N MET A 83 -2.64 -0.81 -6.98
CA MET A 83 -2.56 -2.20 -7.45
C MET A 83 -1.30 -2.48 -8.28
N HIS A 84 -0.21 -1.78 -8.01
CA HIS A 84 1.02 -1.85 -8.78
C HIS A 84 2.24 -1.93 -7.89
N THR A 85 3.31 -2.56 -8.41
CA THR A 85 4.60 -2.71 -7.72
C THR A 85 5.63 -1.66 -8.15
N SER A 86 5.29 -0.81 -9.12
CA SER A 86 6.17 0.23 -9.67
C SER A 86 5.52 1.62 -9.70
N ALA A 87 4.44 1.79 -8.93
CA ALA A 87 3.79 3.04 -8.58
C ALA A 87 3.33 2.96 -7.12
N SER A 88 3.05 4.08 -6.50
CA SER A 88 2.66 4.16 -5.10
C SER A 88 1.75 5.33 -4.79
N LEU A 89 1.38 5.47 -3.53
CA LEU A 89 0.62 6.59 -2.99
C LEU A 89 1.52 7.45 -2.10
N LEU A 90 1.20 8.75 -2.03
CA LEU A 90 1.94 9.70 -1.23
C LEU A 90 0.97 10.76 -0.68
N ILE A 91 1.13 11.13 0.59
CA ILE A 91 0.56 12.37 1.14
C ILE A 91 1.72 13.33 1.31
N GLN A 92 1.65 14.46 0.65
CA GLN A 92 2.72 15.46 0.68
C GLN A 92 2.17 16.87 0.44
N GLU A 93 3.03 17.85 0.58
CA GLU A 93 2.71 19.26 0.36
C GLU A 93 2.24 19.53 -1.07
N ASN A 94 1.21 20.38 -1.18
CA ASN A 94 0.56 20.74 -2.44
C ASN A 94 0.80 22.21 -2.85
N SER A 95 1.48 23.02 -2.00
CA SER A 95 1.65 24.45 -2.24
C SER A 95 2.97 24.81 -2.91
N ASP A 96 4.05 24.12 -2.57
CA ASP A 96 5.37 24.35 -3.15
C ASP A 96 5.78 23.16 -4.05
N PRO A 97 5.83 23.37 -5.39
CA PRO A 97 6.22 22.31 -6.32
C PRO A 97 7.69 21.87 -6.12
N ASP A 98 8.50 22.65 -5.45
CA ASP A 98 9.88 22.32 -5.19
C ASP A 98 10.01 21.13 -4.23
N VAL A 99 9.02 20.90 -3.34
CA VAL A 99 9.00 19.74 -2.46
C VAL A 99 9.01 18.43 -3.27
N ILE A 100 8.11 18.31 -4.24
CA ILE A 100 8.05 17.11 -5.11
C ILE A 100 9.31 17.00 -5.97
N ARG A 101 9.81 18.11 -6.49
CA ARG A 101 11.06 18.13 -7.29
C ARG A 101 12.26 17.66 -6.47
N ASP A 102 12.40 18.13 -5.25
CA ASP A 102 13.51 17.77 -4.37
C ASP A 102 13.43 16.31 -3.91
N LEU A 103 12.23 15.80 -3.64
CA LEU A 103 12.01 14.38 -3.39
C LEU A 103 12.44 13.53 -4.60
N GLU A 104 12.05 13.92 -5.80
CA GLU A 104 12.44 13.22 -7.03
C GLU A 104 13.96 13.25 -7.25
N MET A 105 14.61 14.40 -7.00
CA MET A 105 16.06 14.49 -7.06
C MET A 105 16.75 13.61 -6.02
N TRP A 106 16.21 13.56 -4.78
CA TRP A 106 16.74 12.71 -3.73
C TRP A 106 16.64 11.23 -4.11
N PHE A 107 15.47 10.78 -4.58
CA PHE A 107 15.28 9.41 -5.04
C PHE A 107 16.23 9.06 -6.19
N ASN A 108 16.40 9.93 -7.16
CA ASN A 108 17.34 9.71 -8.28
C ASN A 108 18.79 9.54 -7.82
N ARG A 109 19.16 10.24 -6.76
CA ARG A 109 20.51 10.17 -6.19
C ARG A 109 20.75 8.87 -5.42
N VAL A 110 19.77 8.43 -4.63
CA VAL A 110 19.93 7.25 -3.72
C VAL A 110 19.53 5.93 -4.37
N ILE A 111 18.73 5.99 -5.43
CA ILE A 111 18.23 4.82 -6.16
C ILE A 111 18.50 5.05 -7.67
N PRO A 112 19.78 4.98 -8.08
CA PRO A 112 20.15 5.29 -9.46
C PRO A 112 19.65 4.23 -10.43
N ARG A 113 19.33 4.68 -11.64
CA ARG A 113 18.97 3.81 -12.76
C ARG A 113 20.16 2.98 -13.20
N GLY A 114 19.88 1.76 -13.66
CA GLY A 114 20.89 0.92 -14.31
C GLY A 114 22.09 0.58 -13.42
N ASP A 115 21.96 0.72 -12.10
CA ASP A 115 23.02 0.35 -11.16
C ASP A 115 23.40 -1.11 -11.41
N PRO A 116 24.70 -1.43 -11.55
CA PRO A 116 25.16 -2.79 -11.80
C PRO A 116 24.80 -3.77 -10.69
N MET A 117 24.51 -3.31 -9.48
CA MET A 117 24.04 -4.16 -8.37
C MET A 117 22.67 -4.80 -8.63
N TRP A 118 21.83 -4.20 -9.49
CA TRP A 118 20.51 -4.73 -9.77
C TRP A 118 20.58 -6.02 -10.59
N ALA A 119 20.00 -7.10 -10.09
CA ALA A 119 19.83 -8.34 -10.84
C ALA A 119 18.61 -8.32 -11.77
N HIS A 120 17.54 -7.60 -11.38
CA HIS A 120 16.32 -7.44 -12.16
C HIS A 120 16.52 -6.40 -13.27
N LYS A 121 16.56 -6.83 -14.54
CA LYS A 121 16.95 -5.97 -15.68
C LYS A 121 16.09 -6.13 -16.92
N LEU A 122 15.13 -7.08 -16.92
CA LEU A 122 14.41 -7.45 -18.14
C LEU A 122 13.48 -6.35 -18.65
N GLU A 123 12.89 -5.57 -17.75
CA GLU A 123 11.90 -4.54 -18.09
C GLU A 123 12.49 -3.13 -18.22
N GLY A 124 13.82 -3.02 -18.25
CA GLY A 124 14.53 -1.76 -18.44
C GLY A 124 15.31 -1.28 -17.22
N PRO A 125 16.13 -0.22 -17.39
CA PRO A 125 17.02 0.26 -16.33
C PRO A 125 16.30 0.99 -15.20
N ASP A 126 15.05 1.37 -15.40
CA ASP A 126 14.20 2.11 -14.45
C ASP A 126 13.30 1.20 -13.61
N ASP A 127 13.15 -0.08 -13.99
CA ASP A 127 12.18 -0.97 -13.38
C ASP A 127 12.56 -1.33 -11.93
N MET A 128 13.75 -1.87 -11.68
CA MET A 128 14.17 -2.16 -10.31
C MET A 128 14.20 -0.93 -9.40
N PRO A 129 14.71 0.23 -9.84
CA PRO A 129 14.52 1.50 -9.14
C PRO A 129 13.07 1.82 -8.78
N ALA A 130 12.14 1.58 -9.70
CA ALA A 130 10.72 1.81 -9.45
C ALA A 130 10.16 0.89 -8.34
N HIS A 131 10.53 -0.38 -8.32
CA HIS A 131 10.19 -1.31 -7.24
C HIS A 131 10.72 -0.86 -5.88
N VAL A 132 11.97 -0.38 -5.83
CA VAL A 132 12.57 0.11 -4.58
C VAL A 132 11.84 1.36 -4.09
N ARG A 133 11.52 2.30 -4.99
CA ARG A 133 10.75 3.51 -4.63
C ARG A 133 9.36 3.15 -4.11
N ALA A 134 8.65 2.23 -4.79
CA ALA A 134 7.34 1.75 -4.34
C ALA A 134 7.41 1.08 -2.95
N ALA A 135 8.49 0.35 -2.65
CA ALA A 135 8.71 -0.26 -1.35
C ALA A 135 9.02 0.75 -0.22
N LEU A 136 9.58 1.92 -0.57
CA LEU A 136 9.91 3.00 0.38
C LEU A 136 8.78 4.03 0.57
N THR A 137 7.77 3.98 -0.27
CA THR A 137 6.58 4.84 -0.21
C THR A 137 5.36 4.01 0.20
N GLN A 138 4.15 4.54 0.06
CA GLN A 138 2.95 3.87 0.56
C GLN A 138 2.18 3.16 -0.56
N THR A 139 1.93 1.87 -0.40
CA THR A 139 1.06 1.11 -1.32
C THR A 139 -0.41 1.29 -0.96
N SER A 140 -0.70 1.52 0.32
CA SER A 140 -2.06 1.77 0.82
C SER A 140 -2.06 2.93 1.79
N ILE A 141 -3.12 3.75 1.74
CA ILE A 141 -3.35 4.89 2.63
C ILE A 141 -4.79 4.82 3.12
N THR A 142 -5.00 5.07 4.40
CA THR A 142 -6.34 5.25 4.97
C THR A 142 -6.50 6.68 5.47
N LEU A 143 -7.59 7.32 5.09
CA LEU A 143 -7.91 8.71 5.40
C LEU A 143 -9.32 8.82 5.97
N PRO A 144 -9.54 9.65 6.98
CA PRO A 144 -10.89 10.05 7.38
C PRO A 144 -11.49 11.00 6.34
N PHE A 145 -12.83 10.97 6.25
CA PHE A 145 -13.58 11.95 5.47
C PHE A 145 -14.83 12.39 6.24
N ALA A 146 -15.27 13.61 5.96
CA ALA A 146 -16.52 14.17 6.47
C ALA A 146 -17.15 15.08 5.40
N GLU A 147 -18.49 15.11 5.37
CA GLU A 147 -19.25 15.91 4.39
C GLU A 147 -18.85 15.61 2.93
N GLY A 148 -18.48 14.34 2.66
CA GLY A 148 -18.03 13.90 1.33
C GLY A 148 -16.67 14.45 0.90
N LYS A 149 -15.85 14.96 1.85
CA LYS A 149 -14.51 15.50 1.61
C LYS A 149 -13.46 14.81 2.46
N LEU A 150 -12.26 14.65 1.92
CA LEU A 150 -11.12 14.14 2.66
C LEU A 150 -10.70 15.13 3.76
N LEU A 151 -10.45 14.62 4.96
CA LEU A 151 -9.92 15.43 6.08
C LEU A 151 -8.39 15.50 5.97
N LEU A 152 -7.93 16.36 5.07
CA LEU A 152 -6.51 16.64 4.85
C LEU A 152 -6.13 17.96 5.55
N GLY A 153 -4.86 18.05 5.96
CA GLY A 153 -4.30 19.32 6.40
C GLY A 153 -4.22 20.34 5.24
N GLN A 154 -4.16 21.63 5.57
CA GLN A 154 -4.16 22.73 4.60
C GLN A 154 -3.14 22.57 3.46
N TRP A 155 -1.99 21.97 3.76
CA TRP A 155 -0.88 21.80 2.82
C TRP A 155 -0.73 20.36 2.33
N GLN A 156 -1.71 19.49 2.60
CA GLN A 156 -1.67 18.09 2.19
C GLN A 156 -2.49 17.85 0.93
N ALA A 157 -1.94 17.05 0.04
CA ALA A 157 -2.71 16.39 -1.01
C ALA A 157 -2.37 14.90 -1.05
N VAL A 158 -3.24 14.12 -1.69
CA VAL A 158 -3.06 12.69 -1.92
C VAL A 158 -2.62 12.49 -3.37
N TYR A 159 -1.47 11.90 -3.54
CA TYR A 159 -0.88 11.70 -4.86
C TYR A 159 -0.78 10.23 -5.24
N LEU A 160 -1.01 9.95 -6.52
CA LEU A 160 -0.47 8.80 -7.23
C LEU A 160 0.93 9.15 -7.72
N TYR A 161 1.93 8.36 -7.31
CA TYR A 161 3.32 8.56 -7.67
C TYR A 161 3.77 7.48 -8.65
N GLU A 162 3.99 7.87 -9.90
CA GLU A 162 4.55 7.02 -10.95
C GLU A 162 6.07 6.93 -10.79
N HIS A 163 6.61 5.71 -10.77
CA HIS A 163 8.05 5.51 -10.61
C HIS A 163 8.77 5.08 -11.90
N ARG A 164 7.99 4.69 -12.92
CA ARG A 164 8.53 4.27 -14.22
C ARG A 164 8.73 5.44 -15.16
N ASP A 165 9.58 5.21 -16.17
CA ASP A 165 9.66 6.07 -17.33
C ASP A 165 8.51 5.77 -18.31
N GLY A 166 8.04 6.80 -19.01
CA GLY A 166 6.93 6.67 -19.95
C GLY A 166 5.55 6.66 -19.31
N ALA A 167 4.54 6.49 -20.14
CA ALA A 167 3.15 6.49 -19.73
C ALA A 167 2.69 5.07 -19.36
N HIS A 168 1.96 4.96 -18.24
CA HIS A 168 1.40 3.69 -17.77
C HIS A 168 -0.06 3.85 -17.37
N GLU A 169 -0.84 2.76 -17.47
CA GLU A 169 -2.17 2.70 -16.89
C GLU A 169 -2.05 2.23 -15.44
N ARG A 170 -2.59 3.04 -14.51
CA ARG A 170 -2.55 2.76 -13.08
C ARG A 170 -3.96 2.65 -12.50
N SER A 171 -4.16 1.63 -11.67
CA SER A 171 -5.42 1.36 -10.99
C SER A 171 -5.26 1.48 -9.48
N ILE A 172 -6.20 2.19 -8.85
CA ILE A 172 -6.28 2.36 -7.41
C ILE A 172 -7.65 1.86 -6.97
N VAL A 173 -7.69 0.94 -6.01
CA VAL A 173 -8.93 0.60 -5.30
C VAL A 173 -9.21 1.70 -4.30
N VAL A 174 -10.43 2.21 -4.31
CA VAL A 174 -10.98 3.13 -3.31
C VAL A 174 -12.03 2.37 -2.53
N HIS A 175 -11.73 1.98 -1.30
CA HIS A 175 -12.65 1.27 -0.42
C HIS A 175 -13.14 2.23 0.67
N VAL A 176 -14.44 2.38 0.79
CA VAL A 176 -15.10 3.30 1.71
C VAL A 176 -15.84 2.52 2.78
N LEU A 177 -15.65 2.90 4.03
CA LEU A 177 -16.45 2.47 5.17
C LEU A 177 -17.06 3.70 5.81
N GLU A 178 -18.40 3.77 5.80
CA GLU A 178 -19.13 4.87 6.40
C GLU A 178 -19.39 4.63 7.89
N ASP A 179 -19.41 5.71 8.65
CA ASP A 179 -19.84 5.69 10.05
C ASP A 179 -21.33 5.30 10.12
N SER A 180 -21.69 4.49 11.10
CA SER A 180 -23.08 4.21 11.36
C SER A 180 -23.80 5.50 11.75
N GLN A 181 -24.82 5.87 10.98
CA GLN A 181 -25.68 7.01 11.37
C GLN A 181 -26.32 6.68 12.72
N ALA A 182 -25.99 7.47 13.75
CA ALA A 182 -26.72 7.42 15.01
C ALA A 182 -28.16 7.88 14.74
N THR A 183 -29.10 6.95 14.76
CA THR A 183 -30.54 7.21 14.70
C THR A 183 -31.06 7.80 16.00
#